data_764efb8a502a6c4b02f5886a953a6cb9
#
_entry.id   764efb8a502a6c4b02f5886a953a6cb9
#
_cell.length_a   1.000
_cell.length_b   1.000
_cell.length_c   1.000
_cell.angle_alpha   90.00
_cell.angle_beta   90.00
_cell.angle_gamma   90.00
#
_symmetry.space_group_name_H-M   'P 1'
#
loop_
_entity.id
_entity.type
_entity.pdbx_description
1 polymer ?
#
loop_
_entity_poly.entity_id
_entity_poly.type
_entity_poly.pdbx_seq_one_letter_code
_entity_poly.pdbx_strand_id
1 'polypeptide(L)'
;LICTFSDVYDGVGMTNFWCLYNLVVYASMLLIKVMGNEGNYIDALMVHKENILSLLRAKYIFFCGLILVPTLLLMPTVIMGKWTLWMILSYALFTIGFQYFVIFQMAVYNKTSIPLNTKFTSKNGVENNYLQIVISLSVFIVPITFVEILQSFLSEMVAYGIMAVIGMSFVITNKLWIRNIYTRLMARRYENMEGFRSSR
;
A
#
# COMPACT_ATOMS: atom_id res chain seq x y z
N LEU A 1 18.72 0.14 8.03
CA LEU A 1 19.95 0.27 8.81
C LEU A 1 20.27 -1.01 9.59
N ILE A 2 19.33 -1.60 10.38
CA ILE A 2 19.63 -2.83 11.15
C ILE A 2 20.08 -3.96 10.22
N CYS A 3 19.36 -4.22 9.12
CA CYS A 3 19.72 -5.24 8.13
C CYS A 3 21.04 -4.97 7.41
N THR A 4 21.55 -3.74 7.44
CA THR A 4 22.83 -3.36 6.83
C THR A 4 24.01 -3.82 7.67
N PHE A 5 23.86 -3.75 9.00
CA PHE A 5 24.94 -4.01 9.95
C PHE A 5 24.86 -5.36 10.67
N SER A 6 23.83 -6.15 10.43
CA SER A 6 23.60 -7.46 11.08
C SER A 6 23.45 -8.56 10.04
N ASP A 7 24.19 -9.66 10.22
CA ASP A 7 24.13 -10.84 9.35
C ASP A 7 23.02 -11.83 9.77
N VAL A 8 22.35 -11.55 10.89
CA VAL A 8 21.24 -12.39 11.42
C VAL A 8 20.06 -12.47 10.45
N TYR A 9 19.94 -11.51 9.54
CA TYR A 9 18.83 -11.38 8.60
C TYR A 9 19.17 -11.73 7.15
N ASP A 10 20.30 -12.41 6.92
CA ASP A 10 20.81 -12.69 5.57
C ASP A 10 20.24 -13.98 4.92
N GLY A 11 19.24 -14.63 5.53
CA GLY A 11 18.49 -15.73 4.90
C GLY A 11 17.61 -15.24 3.75
N VAL A 12 17.47 -16.03 2.68
CA VAL A 12 16.72 -15.64 1.45
C VAL A 12 15.30 -15.15 1.76
N GLY A 13 14.55 -15.89 2.57
CA GLY A 13 13.19 -15.48 2.98
C GLY A 13 13.18 -14.21 3.83
N MET A 14 14.15 -14.05 4.74
CA MET A 14 14.29 -12.85 5.57
C MET A 14 14.67 -11.62 4.75
N THR A 15 15.51 -11.78 3.75
CA THR A 15 15.91 -10.71 2.83
C THR A 15 14.70 -10.20 2.04
N ASN A 16 13.92 -11.10 1.48
CA ASN A 16 12.67 -10.77 0.78
C ASN A 16 11.66 -10.07 1.70
N PHE A 17 11.48 -10.60 2.92
CA PHE A 17 10.58 -10.01 3.90
C PHE A 17 10.97 -8.58 4.27
N TRP A 18 12.24 -8.35 4.63
CA TRP A 18 12.69 -7.03 5.06
C TRP A 18 12.71 -6.00 3.93
N CYS A 19 13.04 -6.40 2.70
CA CYS A 19 12.95 -5.53 1.55
C CYS A 19 11.50 -5.07 1.33
N LEU A 20 10.57 -6.01 1.28
CA LEU A 20 9.16 -5.72 1.12
C LEU A 20 8.60 -4.89 2.27
N TYR A 21 8.91 -5.25 3.51
CA TYR A 21 8.44 -4.56 4.71
C TYR A 21 8.82 -3.07 4.69
N ASN A 22 10.08 -2.76 4.41
CA ASN A 22 10.54 -1.38 4.37
C ASN A 22 9.86 -0.55 3.26
N LEU A 23 9.50 -1.15 2.14
CA LEU A 23 8.82 -0.46 1.04
C LEU A 23 7.33 -0.24 1.30
N VAL A 24 6.68 -1.18 2.00
CA VAL A 24 5.20 -1.23 2.12
C VAL A 24 4.69 -0.63 3.41
N VAL A 25 5.44 -0.71 4.51
CA VAL A 25 4.95 -0.38 5.86
C VAL A 25 4.35 1.02 5.95
N TYR A 26 5.00 2.02 5.37
CA TYR A 26 4.52 3.42 5.40
C TYR A 26 3.21 3.57 4.63
N ALA A 27 3.16 2.99 3.43
CA ALA A 27 1.97 3.04 2.60
C ALA A 27 0.80 2.27 3.23
N SER A 28 1.04 1.08 3.78
CA SER A 28 0.00 0.29 4.43
C SER A 28 -0.61 1.01 5.63
N MET A 29 0.20 1.66 6.47
CA MET A 29 -0.30 2.39 7.63
C MET A 29 -1.15 3.61 7.26
N LEU A 30 -0.81 4.32 6.19
CA LEU A 30 -1.49 5.54 5.78
C LEU A 30 -2.62 5.28 4.79
N LEU A 31 -2.39 4.44 3.78
CA LEU A 31 -3.36 4.18 2.72
C LEU A 31 -4.51 3.26 3.15
N ILE A 32 -4.33 2.43 4.16
CA ILE A 32 -5.41 1.56 4.64
C ILE A 32 -6.59 2.38 5.16
N LYS A 33 -6.33 3.60 5.61
CA LYS A 33 -7.32 4.60 6.02
C LYS A 33 -7.48 5.72 5.00
N VAL A 34 -7.44 5.37 3.71
CA VAL A 34 -7.36 6.33 2.59
C VAL A 34 -8.46 7.40 2.60
N MET A 35 -9.66 7.09 3.07
CA MET A 35 -10.78 8.04 3.20
C MET A 35 -11.01 8.51 4.63
N GLY A 36 -10.34 7.92 5.64
CA GLY A 36 -10.57 8.25 7.05
C GLY A 36 -10.18 9.69 7.42
N ASN A 37 -9.10 10.20 6.83
CA ASN A 37 -8.65 11.59 7.07
C ASN A 37 -9.65 12.61 6.50
N GLU A 38 -10.31 12.28 5.40
CA GLU A 38 -11.32 13.12 4.76
C GLU A 38 -12.71 12.92 5.36
N GLY A 39 -12.88 11.94 6.26
CA GLY A 39 -14.16 11.64 6.90
C GLY A 39 -14.84 12.85 7.54
N ASN A 40 -14.05 13.80 8.06
CA ASN A 40 -14.56 15.05 8.63
C ASN A 40 -15.19 16.00 7.60
N TYR A 41 -14.77 15.90 6.33
CA TYR A 41 -15.21 16.75 5.21
C TYR A 41 -15.99 15.96 4.16
N ILE A 42 -16.37 14.71 4.46
CA ILE A 42 -16.96 13.79 3.49
C ILE A 42 -18.25 14.33 2.88
N ASP A 43 -19.04 15.07 3.65
CA ASP A 43 -20.29 15.65 3.17
C ASP A 43 -20.04 16.66 2.04
N ALA A 44 -19.05 17.56 2.20
CA ALA A 44 -18.66 18.53 1.18
C ALA A 44 -18.04 17.83 -0.05
N LEU A 45 -17.22 16.78 0.15
CA LEU A 45 -16.63 16.02 -0.94
C LEU A 45 -17.68 15.24 -1.75
N MET A 46 -18.73 14.75 -1.12
CA MET A 46 -19.81 14.00 -1.79
C MET A 46 -20.76 14.90 -2.61
N VAL A 47 -20.84 16.19 -2.30
CA VAL A 47 -21.54 17.19 -3.14
C VAL A 47 -20.81 17.36 -4.47
N HIS A 48 -19.49 17.43 -4.43
CA HIS A 48 -18.62 17.58 -5.61
C HIS A 48 -17.98 16.25 -6.00
N LYS A 49 -18.78 15.35 -6.59
CA LYS A 49 -18.38 13.96 -6.92
C LYS A 49 -17.07 13.86 -7.72
N GLU A 50 -16.81 14.78 -8.62
CA GLU A 50 -15.61 14.80 -9.46
C GLU A 50 -14.32 14.97 -8.63
N ASN A 51 -14.43 15.68 -7.50
CA ASN A 51 -13.28 15.89 -6.62
C ASN A 51 -12.79 14.59 -5.96
N ILE A 52 -13.66 13.62 -5.70
CA ILE A 52 -13.29 12.34 -5.09
C ILE A 52 -12.40 11.51 -6.03
N LEU A 53 -12.72 11.48 -7.32
CA LEU A 53 -11.89 10.78 -8.29
C LEU A 53 -10.50 11.43 -8.41
N SER A 54 -10.48 12.76 -8.42
CA SER A 54 -9.23 13.54 -8.45
C SER A 54 -8.42 13.34 -7.17
N LEU A 55 -9.08 13.29 -6.01
CA LEU A 55 -8.46 13.00 -4.71
C LEU A 55 -7.81 11.61 -4.68
N LEU A 56 -8.50 10.57 -5.12
CA LEU A 56 -7.96 9.22 -5.19
C LEU A 56 -6.73 9.14 -6.10
N ARG A 57 -6.77 9.81 -7.26
CA ARG A 57 -5.62 9.90 -8.18
C ARG A 57 -4.45 10.66 -7.57
N ALA A 58 -4.71 11.80 -6.93
CA ALA A 58 -3.68 12.60 -6.28
C ALA A 58 -3.00 11.80 -5.16
N LYS A 59 -3.76 11.08 -4.34
CA LYS A 59 -3.21 10.20 -3.30
C LYS A 59 -2.35 9.10 -3.92
N TYR A 60 -2.81 8.45 -4.97
CA TYR A 60 -2.02 7.41 -5.65
C TYR A 60 -0.68 7.96 -6.15
N ILE A 61 -0.68 9.10 -6.86
CA ILE A 61 0.53 9.74 -7.37
C ILE A 61 1.47 10.14 -6.22
N PHE A 62 0.92 10.71 -5.15
CA PHE A 62 1.69 11.09 -3.97
C PHE A 62 2.42 9.89 -3.36
N PHE A 63 1.72 8.75 -3.16
CA PHE A 63 2.33 7.55 -2.60
C PHE A 63 3.31 6.87 -3.56
N CYS A 64 3.09 6.97 -4.88
CA CYS A 64 4.08 6.54 -5.87
C CYS A 64 5.38 7.38 -5.77
N GLY A 65 5.28 8.66 -5.46
CA GLY A 65 6.46 9.49 -5.20
C GLY A 65 7.12 9.18 -3.84
N LEU A 66 6.30 8.93 -2.82
CA LEU A 66 6.78 8.67 -1.46
C LEU A 66 7.65 7.40 -1.36
N ILE A 67 7.42 6.39 -2.21
CA ILE A 67 8.20 5.14 -2.21
C ILE A 67 9.68 5.37 -2.56
N LEU A 68 10.01 6.48 -3.19
CA LEU A 68 11.41 6.83 -3.47
C LEU A 68 12.22 7.00 -2.19
N VAL A 69 11.59 7.47 -1.10
CA VAL A 69 12.26 7.66 0.19
C VAL A 69 12.79 6.34 0.76
N PRO A 70 11.95 5.29 1.02
CA PRO A 70 12.46 4.03 1.49
C PRO A 70 13.38 3.34 0.47
N THR A 71 13.15 3.49 -0.83
CA THR A 71 14.05 2.96 -1.87
C THR A 71 15.45 3.54 -1.74
N LEU A 72 15.58 4.86 -1.54
CA LEU A 72 16.88 5.51 -1.32
C LEU A 72 17.51 5.09 0.01
N LEU A 73 16.72 4.92 1.07
CA LEU A 73 17.20 4.46 2.37
C LEU A 73 17.72 3.01 2.35
N LEU A 74 17.31 2.21 1.36
CA LEU A 74 17.80 0.85 1.15
C LEU A 74 19.07 0.79 0.28
N MET A 75 19.51 1.88 -0.35
CA MET A 75 20.73 1.89 -1.17
C MET A 75 22.01 1.44 -0.43
N PRO A 76 22.24 1.76 0.85
CA PRO A 76 23.39 1.24 1.58
C PRO A 76 23.50 -0.29 1.58
N THR A 77 22.38 -1.03 1.60
CA THR A 77 22.40 -2.50 1.55
C THR A 77 22.90 -3.03 0.20
N VAL A 78 22.64 -2.29 -0.89
CA VAL A 78 23.14 -2.59 -2.23
C VAL A 78 24.65 -2.32 -2.30
N ILE A 79 25.10 -1.18 -1.76
CA ILE A 79 26.52 -0.81 -1.75
C ILE A 79 27.35 -1.85 -0.96
N MET A 80 26.79 -2.40 0.11
CA MET A 80 27.42 -3.46 0.91
C MET A 80 27.34 -4.86 0.26
N GLY A 81 26.70 -4.97 -0.90
CA GLY A 81 26.56 -6.24 -1.63
C GLY A 81 25.58 -7.25 -1.03
N LYS A 82 24.80 -6.87 0.01
CA LYS A 82 23.82 -7.76 0.64
C LYS A 82 22.57 -7.95 -0.21
N TRP A 83 22.11 -6.89 -0.87
CA TRP A 83 20.90 -6.90 -1.69
C TRP A 83 21.21 -6.45 -3.11
N THR A 84 20.46 -6.97 -4.08
CA THR A 84 20.59 -6.54 -5.47
C THR A 84 19.69 -5.33 -5.74
N LEU A 85 20.20 -4.38 -6.54
CA LEU A 85 19.39 -3.24 -6.99
C LEU A 85 18.14 -3.70 -7.73
N TRP A 86 18.26 -4.77 -8.52
CA TRP A 86 17.14 -5.37 -9.26
C TRP A 86 16.01 -5.84 -8.34
N MET A 87 16.35 -6.47 -7.22
CA MET A 87 15.41 -6.87 -6.18
C MET A 87 14.63 -5.68 -5.64
N ILE A 88 15.32 -4.60 -5.22
CA ILE A 88 14.67 -3.40 -4.63
C ILE A 88 13.73 -2.75 -5.64
N LEU A 89 14.17 -2.58 -6.89
CA LEU A 89 13.36 -1.98 -7.95
C LEU A 89 12.13 -2.84 -8.29
N SER A 90 12.28 -4.17 -8.33
CA SER A 90 11.17 -5.09 -8.59
C SER A 90 10.11 -5.03 -7.48
N TYR A 91 10.53 -5.02 -6.23
CA TYR A 91 9.60 -4.86 -5.10
C TYR A 91 8.98 -3.47 -5.07
N ALA A 92 9.72 -2.39 -5.39
CA ALA A 92 9.17 -1.05 -5.48
C ALA A 92 8.07 -0.96 -6.56
N LEU A 93 8.32 -1.50 -7.76
CA LEU A 93 7.33 -1.56 -8.84
C LEU A 93 6.11 -2.40 -8.45
N PHE A 94 6.31 -3.54 -7.82
CA PHE A 94 5.23 -4.38 -7.34
C PHE A 94 4.39 -3.68 -6.28
N THR A 95 5.03 -2.93 -5.38
CA THR A 95 4.36 -2.16 -4.32
C THR A 95 3.47 -1.06 -4.91
N ILE A 96 4.00 -0.20 -5.78
CA ILE A 96 3.21 0.90 -6.37
C ILE A 96 2.10 0.41 -7.32
N GLY A 97 2.28 -0.77 -7.92
CA GLY A 97 1.28 -1.39 -8.78
C GLY A 97 0.27 -2.21 -7.97
N PHE A 98 0.62 -3.45 -7.70
CA PHE A 98 -0.29 -4.45 -7.16
C PHE A 98 -0.70 -4.17 -5.70
N GLN A 99 0.26 -3.86 -4.82
CA GLN A 99 -0.07 -3.68 -3.41
C GLN A 99 -0.91 -2.43 -3.18
N TYR A 100 -0.60 -1.32 -3.86
CA TYR A 100 -1.45 -0.13 -3.78
C TYR A 100 -2.83 -0.39 -4.35
N PHE A 101 -2.97 -1.16 -5.44
CA PHE A 101 -4.28 -1.59 -5.92
C PHE A 101 -5.08 -2.32 -4.84
N VAL A 102 -4.45 -3.26 -4.11
CA VAL A 102 -5.11 -4.01 -3.03
C VAL A 102 -5.50 -3.08 -1.87
N ILE A 103 -4.58 -2.22 -1.41
CA ILE A 103 -4.83 -1.31 -0.28
C ILE A 103 -5.91 -0.27 -0.63
N PHE A 104 -5.92 0.26 -1.86
CA PHE A 104 -6.94 1.22 -2.30
C PHE A 104 -8.37 0.66 -2.32
N GLN A 105 -8.55 -0.67 -2.32
CA GLN A 105 -9.88 -1.26 -2.13
C GLN A 105 -10.53 -0.82 -0.81
N MET A 106 -9.71 -0.48 0.20
CA MET A 106 -10.21 0.05 1.48
C MET A 106 -10.96 1.37 1.34
N ALA A 107 -10.71 2.16 0.29
CA ALA A 107 -11.48 3.39 0.04
C ALA A 107 -12.98 3.14 -0.05
N VAL A 108 -13.38 1.97 -0.54
CA VAL A 108 -14.80 1.57 -0.69
C VAL A 108 -15.44 1.21 0.65
N TYR A 109 -14.64 0.71 1.60
CA TYR A 109 -15.13 0.11 2.85
C TYR A 109 -14.86 0.96 4.09
N ASN A 110 -14.02 2.00 4.00
CA ASN A 110 -13.76 2.89 5.13
C ASN A 110 -15.01 3.67 5.51
N LYS A 111 -15.38 3.60 6.80
CA LYS A 111 -16.58 4.25 7.38
C LYS A 111 -16.25 5.12 8.60
N THR A 112 -15.02 5.05 9.11
CA THR A 112 -14.63 5.74 10.35
C THR A 112 -13.77 6.94 10.04
N SER A 113 -14.15 8.11 10.58
CA SER A 113 -13.36 9.33 10.52
C SER A 113 -12.18 9.26 11.49
N ILE A 114 -11.05 9.82 11.08
CA ILE A 114 -9.92 10.04 11.97
C ILE A 114 -10.05 11.47 12.51
N PRO A 115 -10.21 11.66 13.85
CA PRO A 115 -10.28 13.00 14.41
C PRO A 115 -9.00 13.79 14.14
N LEU A 116 -9.12 15.06 13.77
CA LEU A 116 -7.99 15.91 13.37
C LEU A 116 -6.93 16.10 14.47
N ASN A 117 -7.34 16.01 15.73
CA ASN A 117 -6.47 16.24 16.89
C ASN A 117 -5.90 14.96 17.53
N THR A 118 -6.03 13.80 16.87
CA THR A 118 -5.49 12.56 17.41
C THR A 118 -4.01 12.42 17.11
N LYS A 119 -3.24 12.01 18.12
CA LYS A 119 -1.85 11.58 17.91
C LYS A 119 -1.84 10.33 17.02
N PHE A 120 -0.85 10.19 16.14
CA PHE A 120 -0.69 9.01 15.27
C PHE A 120 -0.69 7.67 16.01
N THR A 121 -0.35 7.69 17.30
CA THR A 121 -0.30 6.52 18.19
C THR A 121 -1.59 6.29 18.99
N SER A 122 -2.61 7.16 18.86
CA SER A 122 -3.86 6.98 19.61
C SER A 122 -4.70 5.87 18.98
N LYS A 123 -5.34 5.06 19.83
CA LYS A 123 -6.27 4.01 19.39
C LYS A 123 -7.61 4.56 18.88
N ASN A 124 -7.85 5.86 19.03
CA ASN A 124 -9.07 6.52 18.58
C ASN A 124 -9.10 6.55 17.04
N GLY A 125 -10.17 6.07 16.45
CA GLY A 125 -10.32 5.96 14.99
C GLY A 125 -9.74 4.65 14.39
N VAL A 126 -9.37 3.69 15.22
CA VAL A 126 -9.06 2.33 14.75
C VAL A 126 -10.38 1.59 14.54
N GLU A 127 -10.82 1.52 13.31
CA GLU A 127 -11.82 0.52 12.94
C GLU A 127 -11.20 -0.88 13.13
N ASN A 128 -11.78 -1.66 14.03
CA ASN A 128 -11.54 -3.11 14.06
C ASN A 128 -12.36 -3.76 12.92
N ASN A 129 -12.05 -3.40 11.67
CA ASN A 129 -12.72 -4.00 10.55
C ASN A 129 -11.93 -5.24 10.11
N TYR A 130 -12.58 -6.40 10.14
CA TYR A 130 -11.98 -7.66 9.68
C TYR A 130 -11.32 -7.53 8.30
N LEU A 131 -11.95 -6.78 7.38
CA LEU A 131 -11.40 -6.50 6.06
C LEU A 131 -10.06 -5.76 6.12
N GLN A 132 -9.90 -4.83 7.05
CA GLN A 132 -8.64 -4.11 7.22
C GLN A 132 -7.52 -5.04 7.65
N ILE A 133 -7.79 -5.96 8.58
CA ILE A 133 -6.81 -6.94 9.04
C ILE A 133 -6.44 -7.89 7.91
N VAL A 134 -7.44 -8.43 7.20
CA VAL A 134 -7.21 -9.33 6.06
C VAL A 134 -6.39 -8.65 4.96
N ILE A 135 -6.72 -7.42 4.59
CA ILE A 135 -5.97 -6.67 3.58
C ILE A 135 -4.55 -6.36 4.07
N SER A 136 -4.39 -5.95 5.33
CA SER A 136 -3.05 -5.70 5.89
C SER A 136 -2.17 -6.94 5.87
N LEU A 137 -2.70 -8.09 6.25
CA LEU A 137 -1.98 -9.35 6.23
C LEU A 137 -1.69 -9.80 4.78
N SER A 138 -2.67 -9.69 3.89
CA SER A 138 -2.51 -10.12 2.49
C SER A 138 -1.45 -9.30 1.75
N VAL A 139 -1.33 -8.00 2.05
CA VAL A 139 -0.31 -7.12 1.47
C VAL A 139 1.13 -7.57 1.80
N PHE A 140 1.33 -8.25 2.94
CA PHE A 140 2.65 -8.80 3.32
C PHE A 140 2.80 -10.26 2.92
N ILE A 141 1.85 -11.12 3.25
CA ILE A 141 1.96 -12.57 3.07
C ILE A 141 1.95 -12.94 1.59
N VAL A 142 1.02 -12.41 0.81
CA VAL A 142 0.85 -12.82 -0.60
C VAL A 142 2.11 -12.56 -1.44
N PRO A 143 2.76 -11.39 -1.41
CA PRO A 143 3.97 -11.18 -2.22
C PRO A 143 5.15 -12.04 -1.79
N ILE A 144 5.32 -12.27 -0.48
CA ILE A 144 6.44 -13.08 0.03
C ILE A 144 6.26 -14.52 -0.42
N THR A 145 5.10 -15.11 -0.13
CA THR A 145 4.82 -16.49 -0.55
C THR A 145 4.89 -16.65 -2.07
N PHE A 146 4.43 -15.67 -2.82
CA PHE A 146 4.49 -15.69 -4.28
C PHE A 146 5.93 -15.68 -4.79
N VAL A 147 6.80 -14.81 -4.24
CA VAL A 147 8.21 -14.75 -4.64
C VAL A 147 8.95 -16.02 -4.23
N GLU A 148 8.72 -16.54 -3.04
CA GLU A 148 9.37 -17.79 -2.58
C GLU A 148 8.98 -18.98 -3.44
N ILE A 149 7.71 -19.08 -3.83
CA ILE A 149 7.26 -20.09 -4.80
C ILE A 149 7.96 -19.92 -6.14
N LEU A 150 8.06 -18.71 -6.67
CA LEU A 150 8.76 -18.47 -7.94
C LEU A 150 10.24 -18.83 -7.85
N GLN A 151 10.91 -18.50 -6.75
CA GLN A 151 12.34 -18.81 -6.53
C GLN A 151 12.60 -20.30 -6.33
N SER A 152 11.61 -21.09 -5.94
CA SER A 152 11.75 -22.56 -5.89
C SER A 152 11.80 -23.24 -7.26
N PHE A 153 11.26 -22.59 -8.28
CA PHE A 153 11.20 -23.12 -9.66
C PHE A 153 12.09 -22.37 -10.65
N LEU A 154 12.40 -21.11 -10.37
CA LEU A 154 13.08 -20.19 -11.27
C LEU A 154 14.28 -19.54 -10.59
N SER A 155 15.20 -18.98 -11.40
CA SER A 155 16.29 -18.19 -10.84
C SER A 155 15.74 -16.89 -10.19
N GLU A 156 16.43 -16.39 -9.17
CA GLU A 156 16.06 -15.17 -8.44
C GLU A 156 15.81 -13.99 -9.38
N MET A 157 16.67 -13.84 -10.39
CA MET A 157 16.58 -12.75 -11.38
C MET A 157 15.27 -12.78 -12.16
N VAL A 158 14.82 -13.97 -12.55
CA VAL A 158 13.55 -14.18 -13.28
C VAL A 158 12.36 -13.97 -12.36
N ALA A 159 12.44 -14.47 -11.11
CA ALA A 159 11.37 -14.28 -10.13
C ALA A 159 11.11 -12.79 -9.86
N TYR A 160 12.15 -12.00 -9.62
CA TYR A 160 12.03 -10.55 -9.47
C TYR A 160 11.54 -9.86 -10.76
N GLY A 161 11.95 -10.35 -11.93
CA GLY A 161 11.45 -9.88 -13.22
C GLY A 161 9.95 -10.05 -13.38
N ILE A 162 9.40 -11.20 -13.00
CA ILE A 162 7.95 -11.47 -13.01
C ILE A 162 7.22 -10.50 -12.07
N MET A 163 7.75 -10.30 -10.85
CA MET A 163 7.20 -9.33 -9.90
C MET A 163 7.15 -7.92 -10.50
N ALA A 164 8.23 -7.48 -11.15
CA ALA A 164 8.30 -6.17 -11.79
C ALA A 164 7.26 -6.03 -12.92
N VAL A 165 7.09 -7.06 -13.75
CA VAL A 165 6.11 -7.06 -14.86
C VAL A 165 4.69 -6.99 -14.31
N ILE A 166 4.36 -7.76 -13.27
CA ILE A 166 3.05 -7.69 -12.61
C ILE A 166 2.83 -6.26 -12.06
N GLY A 167 3.78 -5.73 -11.29
CA GLY A 167 3.70 -4.38 -10.76
C GLY A 167 3.47 -3.34 -11.84
N MET A 168 4.25 -3.38 -12.91
CA MET A 168 4.15 -2.47 -14.04
C MET A 168 2.77 -2.55 -14.74
N SER A 169 2.19 -3.74 -14.90
CA SER A 169 0.87 -3.91 -15.49
C SER A 169 -0.21 -3.16 -14.70
N PHE A 170 -0.17 -3.22 -13.35
CA PHE A 170 -1.07 -2.48 -12.48
C PHE A 170 -0.79 -0.97 -12.48
N VAL A 171 0.47 -0.56 -12.64
CA VAL A 171 0.83 0.86 -12.80
C VAL A 171 0.25 1.40 -14.09
N ILE A 172 0.38 0.71 -15.21
CA ILE A 172 -0.17 1.15 -16.51
C ILE A 172 -1.70 1.23 -16.46
N THR A 173 -2.35 0.27 -15.79
CA THR A 173 -3.80 0.20 -15.69
C THR A 173 -4.38 1.05 -14.54
N ASN A 174 -3.58 1.88 -13.86
CA ASN A 174 -4.02 2.65 -12.68
C ASN A 174 -5.31 3.47 -12.92
N LYS A 175 -5.46 4.09 -14.08
CA LYS A 175 -6.66 4.88 -14.42
C LYS A 175 -7.94 4.04 -14.42
N LEU A 176 -7.83 2.77 -14.84
CA LEU A 176 -8.98 1.85 -14.93
C LEU A 176 -9.40 1.38 -13.54
N TRP A 177 -8.48 0.88 -12.74
CA TRP A 177 -8.84 0.34 -11.43
C TRP A 177 -9.18 1.45 -10.41
N ILE A 178 -8.56 2.64 -10.47
CA ILE A 178 -8.97 3.78 -9.64
C ILE A 178 -10.40 4.22 -10.00
N ARG A 179 -10.75 4.25 -11.29
CA ARG A 179 -12.12 4.55 -11.71
C ARG A 179 -13.10 3.49 -11.24
N ASN A 180 -12.75 2.22 -11.26
CA ASN A 180 -13.58 1.13 -10.73
C ASN A 180 -13.81 1.31 -9.22
N ILE A 181 -12.75 1.58 -8.43
CA ILE A 181 -12.86 1.88 -7.00
C ILE A 181 -13.78 3.07 -6.76
N TYR A 182 -13.63 4.15 -7.51
CA TYR A 182 -14.50 5.32 -7.44
C TYR A 182 -15.96 4.95 -7.68
N THR A 183 -16.28 4.18 -8.74
CA THR A 183 -17.65 3.76 -9.05
C THR A 183 -18.26 2.96 -7.90
N ARG A 184 -17.52 2.02 -7.33
CA ARG A 184 -17.97 1.22 -6.19
C ARG A 184 -18.14 2.06 -4.92
N LEU A 185 -17.25 3.01 -4.67
CA LEU A 185 -17.37 3.96 -3.57
C LEU A 185 -18.63 4.83 -3.71
N MET A 186 -18.91 5.33 -4.92
CA MET A 186 -20.12 6.11 -5.18
C MET A 186 -21.41 5.28 -5.04
N ALA A 187 -21.39 4.01 -5.38
CA ALA A 187 -22.54 3.11 -5.18
C ALA A 187 -22.86 2.95 -3.67
N ARG A 188 -21.83 2.99 -2.81
CA ARG A 188 -22.00 2.85 -1.34
C ARG A 188 -21.97 4.19 -0.60
N ARG A 189 -22.07 5.32 -1.28
CA ARG A 189 -21.83 6.66 -0.71
C ARG A 189 -22.70 6.95 0.53
N TYR A 190 -23.97 6.60 0.51
CA TYR A 190 -24.88 6.89 1.63
C TYR A 190 -24.52 6.10 2.88
N GLU A 191 -24.23 4.80 2.73
CA GLU A 191 -23.79 3.93 3.83
C GLU A 191 -22.47 4.43 4.43
N ASN A 192 -21.51 4.82 3.60
CA ASN A 192 -20.24 5.35 4.05
C ASN A 192 -20.39 6.71 4.74
N MET A 193 -21.24 7.61 4.20
CA MET A 193 -21.53 8.91 4.85
C MET A 193 -22.15 8.75 6.23
N GLU A 194 -23.09 7.83 6.39
CA GLU A 194 -23.71 7.53 7.68
C GLU A 194 -22.69 7.01 8.68
N GLY A 195 -21.81 6.07 8.26
CA GLY A 195 -20.71 5.60 9.09
C GLY A 195 -19.74 6.71 9.50
N PHE A 196 -19.34 7.59 8.57
CA PHE A 196 -18.47 8.72 8.91
C PHE A 196 -19.14 9.72 9.86
N ARG A 197 -20.44 9.97 9.73
CA ARG A 197 -21.19 10.86 10.65
C ARG A 197 -21.31 10.26 12.04
N SER A 198 -21.55 8.97 12.16
CA SER A 198 -21.65 8.28 13.45
C SER A 198 -20.33 8.14 14.19
N SER A 199 -19.20 8.30 13.49
CA SER A 199 -17.85 8.16 14.04
C SER A 199 -17.15 9.50 14.35
N ARG A 200 -17.79 10.62 14.13
CA ARG A 200 -17.31 11.99 14.44
C ARG A 200 -17.35 12.35 15.90
#